data_da28857a48d76e014ba8a96721c1d5bf
#
_entry.id   da28857a48d76e014ba8a96721c1d5bf
#
_cell.length_a   1.000
_cell.length_b   1.000
_cell.length_c   1.000
_cell.angle_alpha   90.00
_cell.angle_beta   90.00
_cell.angle_gamma   90.00
#
_symmetry.space_group_name_H-M   'P 1'
#
loop_
_entity.id
_entity.type
_entity.pdbx_description
1 polymer ?
#
loop_
_entity_poly.entity_id
_entity_poly.type
_entity_poly.pdbx_seq_one_letter_code
_entity_poly.pdbx_strand_id
1 'polypeptide(L)'
;LGVMLYHFTTGERPFGAPTSVSGLRKRLHLEPVPPRALRADCPPWLQELILKCLEVSPEQRYQSAAQLALALQDPAQIPLTRRADKTRRSGAYTRFKRWVFALGSEGNATPTSVVQQLHRNPIVMVAVDVDGSSTPLQEQLRETVRRLLLTEPGARLACLCVMRTHRMGMDEKVDASGQSVHVKQLVKLKHWARPISKALKLDEGRLTFHVLEAPDAAAAIIDFARRNGVDHIVMGARGNSALRRYLGSVSSQVVAESDCSVTVVRAAAPLPGSAGVQSPL
;
A
#
# COMPACT_ATOMS: atom_id res chain seq x y z
N LEU A 1 11.26 -4.93 10.09
CA LEU A 1 10.98 -4.34 11.41
C LEU A 1 11.43 -5.25 12.54
N GLY A 2 11.00 -6.53 12.64
CA GLY A 2 11.35 -7.43 13.75
C GLY A 2 12.85 -7.60 13.98
N VAL A 3 13.66 -7.70 12.92
CA VAL A 3 15.14 -7.76 13.01
C VAL A 3 15.72 -6.47 13.59
N MET A 4 15.16 -5.32 13.24
CA MET A 4 15.58 -4.01 13.77
C MET A 4 15.24 -3.90 15.25
N LEU A 5 14.00 -4.24 15.63
CA LEU A 5 13.58 -4.25 17.03
C LEU A 5 14.46 -5.17 17.88
N TYR A 6 14.76 -6.36 17.37
CA TYR A 6 15.67 -7.28 18.04
C TYR A 6 17.06 -6.64 18.25
N HIS A 7 17.61 -6.03 17.18
CA HIS A 7 18.94 -5.40 17.26
C HIS A 7 18.96 -4.21 18.22
N PHE A 8 17.96 -3.35 18.20
CA PHE A 8 17.87 -2.20 19.12
C PHE A 8 17.70 -2.65 20.58
N THR A 9 17.02 -3.77 20.82
CA THR A 9 16.83 -4.30 22.18
C THR A 9 18.07 -5.01 22.72
N THR A 10 18.77 -5.77 21.87
CA THR A 10 19.84 -6.67 22.31
C THR A 10 21.25 -6.22 21.95
N GLY A 11 21.40 -5.30 21.00
CA GLY A 11 22.68 -4.95 20.39
C GLY A 11 23.18 -5.98 19.37
N GLU A 12 22.52 -7.14 19.24
CA GLU A 12 22.93 -8.23 18.37
C GLU A 12 21.97 -8.44 17.20
N ARG A 13 22.43 -9.16 16.18
CA ARG A 13 21.57 -9.56 15.06
C ARG A 13 20.99 -10.95 15.32
N PRO A 14 19.65 -11.16 15.16
CA PRO A 14 18.99 -12.42 15.54
C PRO A 14 19.53 -13.65 14.79
N PHE A 15 20.06 -13.45 13.57
CA PHE A 15 20.58 -14.52 12.70
C PHE A 15 22.02 -14.25 12.25
N GLY A 16 22.75 -13.37 12.94
CA GLY A 16 24.10 -12.95 12.59
C GLY A 16 24.13 -12.07 11.33
N ALA A 17 25.30 -11.94 10.72
CA ALA A 17 25.55 -11.22 9.46
C ALA A 17 25.82 -12.22 8.33
N PRO A 18 24.78 -12.79 7.67
CA PRO A 18 25.01 -13.77 6.63
C PRO A 18 25.58 -13.09 5.38
N THR A 19 26.75 -13.53 4.95
CA THR A 19 27.43 -13.11 3.72
C THR A 19 27.16 -14.06 2.55
N SER A 20 26.45 -15.16 2.80
CA SER A 20 26.18 -16.20 1.80
C SER A 20 24.72 -16.62 1.78
N VAL A 21 24.28 -17.22 0.67
CA VAL A 21 22.92 -17.78 0.52
C VAL A 21 22.65 -18.87 1.56
N SER A 22 23.64 -19.71 1.89
CA SER A 22 23.54 -20.73 2.94
C SER A 22 23.31 -20.09 4.33
N GLY A 23 23.94 -18.95 4.59
CA GLY A 23 23.70 -18.16 5.79
C GLY A 23 22.28 -17.61 5.89
N LEU A 24 21.70 -17.20 4.76
CA LEU A 24 20.31 -16.76 4.68
C LEU A 24 19.31 -17.91 4.93
N ARG A 25 19.59 -19.11 4.44
CA ARG A 25 18.75 -20.31 4.67
C ARG A 25 18.65 -20.70 6.15
N LYS A 26 19.63 -20.33 6.98
CA LYS A 26 19.56 -20.53 8.44
C LYS A 26 18.33 -19.91 9.08
N ARG A 27 17.77 -18.83 8.51
CA ARG A 27 16.56 -18.19 9.00
C ARG A 27 15.31 -19.07 8.90
N LEU A 28 15.32 -20.09 8.03
CA LEU A 28 14.20 -21.01 7.84
C LEU A 28 14.08 -22.06 8.94
N HIS A 29 15.15 -22.34 9.67
CA HIS A 29 15.18 -23.40 10.70
C HIS A 29 15.83 -22.99 12.02
N LEU A 30 16.58 -21.88 12.05
CA LEU A 30 17.21 -21.37 13.27
C LEU A 30 16.27 -20.39 13.98
N GLU A 31 16.01 -20.66 15.26
CA GLU A 31 15.38 -19.67 16.13
C GLU A 31 16.44 -18.66 16.60
N PRO A 32 16.06 -17.37 16.69
CA PRO A 32 16.92 -16.37 17.32
C PRO A 32 17.13 -16.70 18.80
N VAL A 33 18.22 -16.20 19.40
CA VAL A 33 18.36 -16.20 20.86
C VAL A 33 17.22 -15.37 21.44
N PRO A 34 16.50 -15.83 22.47
CA PRO A 34 15.48 -14.98 23.08
C PRO A 34 16.10 -13.68 23.61
N PRO A 35 15.51 -12.51 23.36
CA PRO A 35 16.03 -11.23 23.85
C PRO A 35 16.35 -11.23 25.35
N ARG A 36 15.50 -11.82 26.19
CA ARG A 36 15.71 -11.93 27.65
C ARG A 36 16.87 -12.82 28.07
N ALA A 37 17.36 -13.67 27.18
CA ALA A 37 18.59 -14.43 27.42
C ALA A 37 19.86 -13.57 27.26
N LEU A 38 19.77 -12.49 26.50
CA LEU A 38 20.85 -11.51 26.27
C LEU A 38 20.71 -10.30 27.18
N ARG A 39 19.49 -9.90 27.44
CA ARG A 39 19.11 -8.71 28.23
C ARG A 39 18.01 -9.10 29.21
N ALA A 40 18.39 -9.38 30.45
CA ALA A 40 17.44 -9.79 31.49
C ALA A 40 16.39 -8.72 31.83
N ASP A 41 16.70 -7.46 31.56
CA ASP A 41 15.82 -6.29 31.72
C ASP A 41 14.79 -6.12 30.60
N CYS A 42 14.86 -6.93 29.53
CA CYS A 42 13.89 -6.87 28.44
C CYS A 42 12.49 -7.29 28.94
N PRO A 43 11.46 -6.43 28.79
CA PRO A 43 10.11 -6.77 29.22
C PRO A 43 9.55 -7.99 28.50
N PRO A 44 8.75 -8.85 29.18
CA PRO A 44 8.14 -10.04 28.57
C PRO A 44 7.31 -9.73 27.31
N TRP A 45 6.53 -8.65 27.34
CA TRP A 45 5.72 -8.22 26.18
C TRP A 45 6.57 -7.84 24.96
N LEU A 46 7.72 -7.20 25.17
CA LEU A 46 8.62 -6.80 24.08
C LEU A 46 9.28 -8.03 23.45
N GLN A 47 9.70 -9.00 24.27
CA GLN A 47 10.19 -10.28 23.77
C GLN A 47 9.14 -11.03 22.97
N GLU A 48 7.89 -11.12 23.46
CA GLU A 48 6.77 -11.74 22.75
C GLU A 48 6.58 -11.12 21.37
N LEU A 49 6.53 -9.79 21.32
CA LEU A 49 6.35 -9.02 20.09
C LEU A 49 7.49 -9.26 19.10
N ILE A 50 8.75 -9.18 19.57
CA ILE A 50 9.94 -9.39 18.73
C ILE A 50 9.95 -10.82 18.17
N LEU A 51 9.76 -11.83 19.01
CA LEU A 51 9.78 -13.23 18.58
C LEU A 51 8.62 -13.56 17.62
N LYS A 52 7.44 -12.95 17.83
CA LYS A 52 6.33 -13.07 16.89
C LYS A 52 6.67 -12.46 15.52
N CYS A 53 7.34 -11.32 15.46
CA CYS A 53 7.82 -10.76 14.20
C CYS A 53 8.83 -11.66 13.48
N LEU A 54 9.59 -12.48 14.23
CA LEU A 54 10.66 -13.33 13.72
C LEU A 54 10.23 -14.80 13.50
N GLU A 55 8.92 -15.09 13.60
CA GLU A 55 8.41 -16.43 13.29
C GLU A 55 8.76 -16.88 11.88
N VAL A 56 9.00 -18.20 11.72
CA VAL A 56 9.36 -18.77 10.42
C VAL A 56 8.18 -18.68 9.45
N SER A 57 6.98 -19.02 9.92
CA SER A 57 5.74 -18.95 9.13
C SER A 57 5.23 -17.52 9.04
N PRO A 58 5.07 -16.94 7.84
CA PRO A 58 4.58 -15.58 7.65
C PRO A 58 3.19 -15.35 8.27
N GLU A 59 2.32 -16.35 8.26
CA GLU A 59 0.94 -16.29 8.77
C GLU A 59 0.92 -16.11 10.30
N GLN A 60 2.01 -16.51 10.99
CA GLN A 60 2.15 -16.37 12.44
C GLN A 60 2.74 -15.03 12.87
N ARG A 61 3.18 -14.21 11.91
CA ARG A 61 3.71 -12.87 12.18
C ARG A 61 2.57 -11.86 12.29
N TYR A 62 2.93 -10.62 12.60
CA TYR A 62 2.02 -9.49 12.38
C TYR A 62 1.78 -9.33 10.87
N GLN A 63 0.51 -9.26 10.46
CA GLN A 63 0.15 -9.22 9.05
C GLN A 63 0.33 -7.84 8.41
N SER A 64 0.46 -6.80 9.22
CA SER A 64 0.74 -5.44 8.75
C SER A 64 1.63 -4.67 9.73
N ALA A 65 2.28 -3.63 9.21
CA ALA A 65 3.02 -2.69 10.06
C ALA A 65 2.09 -1.94 11.03
N ALA A 66 0.83 -1.74 10.65
CA ALA A 66 -0.18 -1.12 11.50
C ALA A 66 -0.51 -1.98 12.72
N GLN A 67 -0.68 -3.31 12.55
CA GLN A 67 -0.86 -4.23 13.68
C GLN A 67 0.32 -4.19 14.65
N LEU A 68 1.55 -4.14 14.13
CA LEU A 68 2.73 -4.03 14.96
C LEU A 68 2.78 -2.69 15.70
N ALA A 69 2.43 -1.59 15.03
CA ALA A 69 2.37 -0.27 15.65
C ALA A 69 1.35 -0.20 16.78
N LEU A 70 0.15 -0.75 16.58
CA LEU A 70 -0.87 -0.85 17.62
C LEU A 70 -0.38 -1.66 18.84
N ALA A 71 0.28 -2.80 18.60
CA ALA A 71 0.83 -3.61 19.68
C ALA A 71 1.94 -2.88 20.45
N LEU A 72 2.72 -2.02 19.79
CA LEU A 72 3.73 -1.18 20.45
C LEU A 72 3.11 -0.02 21.25
N GLN A 73 1.97 0.50 20.81
CA GLN A 73 1.27 1.59 21.50
C GLN A 73 0.54 1.14 22.77
N ASP A 74 0.04 -0.10 22.77
CA ASP A 74 -0.64 -0.66 23.94
C ASP A 74 -0.08 -2.04 24.31
N PRO A 75 1.07 -2.09 25.02
CA PRO A 75 1.71 -3.33 25.43
C PRO A 75 0.85 -4.22 26.34
N ALA A 76 -0.14 -3.65 27.05
CA ALA A 76 -1.00 -4.39 27.97
C ALA A 76 -1.96 -5.34 27.22
N GLN A 77 -2.28 -5.04 25.97
CA GLN A 77 -3.15 -5.88 25.14
C GLN A 77 -2.39 -7.02 24.44
N ILE A 78 -1.06 -7.10 24.55
CA ILE A 78 -0.30 -8.18 23.94
C ILE A 78 -0.51 -9.49 24.71
N PRO A 79 -1.11 -10.52 24.08
CA PRO A 79 -1.27 -11.81 24.73
C PRO A 79 0.10 -12.46 24.93
N LEU A 80 0.52 -12.64 26.18
CA LEU A 80 1.78 -13.29 26.51
C LEU A 80 1.64 -14.80 26.28
N THR A 81 2.49 -15.34 25.43
CA THR A 81 2.58 -16.78 25.16
C THR A 81 3.87 -17.35 25.72
N ARG A 82 4.15 -18.63 25.45
CA ARG A 82 5.44 -19.27 25.81
C ARG A 82 6.68 -18.54 25.27
N ARG A 83 6.50 -17.63 24.30
CA ARG A 83 7.58 -16.78 23.77
C ARG A 83 8.04 -15.75 24.81
N ALA A 84 7.13 -15.21 25.60
CA ALA A 84 7.42 -14.22 26.63
C ALA A 84 8.37 -14.75 27.72
N ASP A 85 8.24 -16.04 28.05
CA ASP A 85 9.02 -16.67 29.12
C ASP A 85 10.25 -17.43 28.64
N LYS A 86 10.50 -17.41 27.33
CA LYS A 86 11.58 -18.16 26.73
C LYS A 86 12.94 -17.53 27.09
N THR A 87 13.75 -18.24 27.84
CA THR A 87 15.10 -17.80 28.27
C THR A 87 16.23 -18.58 27.60
N ARG A 88 15.92 -19.68 26.91
CA ARG A 88 16.90 -20.52 26.23
C ARG A 88 16.48 -20.83 24.79
N ARG A 89 17.46 -21.05 23.92
CA ARG A 89 17.21 -21.61 22.58
C ARG A 89 16.57 -22.98 22.70
N SER A 90 15.70 -23.31 21.76
CA SER A 90 15.12 -24.66 21.66
C SER A 90 16.23 -25.71 21.56
N GLY A 91 16.01 -26.86 22.22
CA GLY A 91 16.97 -27.95 22.29
C GLY A 91 17.37 -28.50 20.91
N ALA A 92 18.47 -29.22 20.84
CA ALA A 92 19.02 -29.80 19.60
C ALA A 92 17.99 -30.66 18.84
N TYR A 93 17.12 -31.38 19.56
CA TYR A 93 16.06 -32.21 18.97
C TYR A 93 15.02 -31.41 18.22
N THR A 94 14.55 -30.28 18.75
CA THR A 94 13.58 -29.40 18.09
C THR A 94 14.19 -28.74 16.84
N ARG A 95 15.48 -28.42 16.91
CA ARG A 95 16.24 -27.89 15.77
C ARG A 95 16.43 -28.93 14.68
N PHE A 96 16.73 -30.17 15.05
CA PHE A 96 16.86 -31.30 14.13
C PHE A 96 15.51 -31.60 13.46
N LYS A 97 14.40 -31.67 14.20
CA LYS A 97 13.07 -31.87 13.66
C LYS A 97 12.67 -30.78 12.66
N ARG A 98 12.97 -29.53 12.96
CA ARG A 98 12.74 -28.40 12.04
C ARG A 98 13.64 -28.46 10.80
N TRP A 99 14.88 -28.89 10.95
CA TRP A 99 15.81 -29.08 9.85
C TRP A 99 15.35 -30.21 8.92
N VAL A 100 14.94 -31.34 9.47
CA VAL A 100 14.35 -32.46 8.69
C VAL A 100 13.06 -32.02 7.99
N PHE A 101 12.22 -31.28 8.68
CA PHE A 101 11.00 -30.72 8.06
C PHE A 101 11.33 -29.72 6.95
N ALA A 102 12.36 -28.90 7.11
CA ALA A 102 12.84 -27.99 6.07
C ALA A 102 13.45 -28.73 4.86
N LEU A 103 14.07 -29.88 5.06
CA LEU A 103 14.56 -30.76 3.98
C LEU A 103 13.41 -31.52 3.29
N GLY A 104 12.41 -31.95 4.05
CA GLY A 104 11.22 -32.64 3.50
C GLY A 104 10.23 -31.69 2.81
N SER A 105 10.26 -30.41 3.12
CA SER A 105 9.44 -29.38 2.46
C SER A 105 10.02 -28.91 1.12
N GLU A 106 11.23 -29.34 0.75
CA GLU A 106 11.74 -29.14 -0.63
C GLU A 106 10.92 -29.93 -1.69
N GLY A 107 10.08 -30.88 -1.28
CA GLY A 107 9.24 -31.70 -2.18
C GLY A 107 7.77 -31.30 -2.27
N ASN A 108 7.21 -30.54 -1.31
CA ASN A 108 5.78 -30.20 -1.26
C ASN A 108 5.48 -28.77 -0.77
N ALA A 109 6.48 -27.95 -0.45
CA ALA A 109 6.28 -26.54 -0.65
C ALA A 109 6.24 -26.39 -2.18
N THR A 110 5.03 -26.23 -2.75
CA THR A 110 4.96 -25.36 -3.91
C THR A 110 5.89 -24.21 -3.55
N PRO A 111 6.94 -23.98 -4.30
CA PRO A 111 7.70 -22.77 -4.08
C PRO A 111 6.66 -21.67 -4.35
N THR A 112 6.07 -21.16 -3.30
CA THR A 112 5.70 -19.76 -3.32
C THR A 112 7.05 -19.14 -3.51
N SER A 113 7.47 -19.16 -4.77
CA SER A 113 8.83 -18.87 -5.14
C SER A 113 9.08 -17.51 -4.54
N VAL A 114 10.28 -17.33 -3.99
CA VAL A 114 10.79 -15.98 -3.72
C VAL A 114 10.54 -15.09 -4.94
N VAL A 115 10.49 -15.66 -6.16
CA VAL A 115 10.01 -15.06 -7.40
C VAL A 115 8.51 -14.71 -7.35
N GLN A 116 7.62 -15.49 -6.73
CA GLN A 116 6.20 -15.10 -6.56
C GLN A 116 5.98 -14.13 -5.39
N GLN A 117 6.85 -14.12 -4.38
CA GLN A 117 6.91 -13.05 -3.39
C GLN A 117 7.65 -11.81 -3.92
N LEU A 118 8.45 -11.95 -4.96
CA LEU A 118 9.03 -10.86 -5.77
C LEU A 118 8.11 -10.44 -6.93
N HIS A 119 7.02 -11.15 -7.21
CA HIS A 119 5.90 -10.59 -7.95
C HIS A 119 5.28 -9.51 -7.07
N ARG A 120 5.89 -8.35 -7.14
CA ARG A 120 5.35 -7.11 -6.61
C ARG A 120 3.91 -6.99 -7.11
N ASN A 121 2.96 -6.98 -6.19
CA ASN A 121 1.57 -6.72 -6.53
C ASN A 121 1.52 -5.40 -7.30
N PRO A 122 0.96 -5.40 -8.51
CA PRO A 122 0.95 -4.21 -9.35
C PRO A 122 0.24 -3.06 -8.65
N ILE A 123 0.72 -1.86 -8.91
CA ILE A 123 0.14 -0.64 -8.37
C ILE A 123 -0.63 0.05 -9.48
N VAL A 124 -1.94 0.09 -9.33
CA VAL A 124 -2.82 0.93 -10.14
C VAL A 124 -2.94 2.28 -9.43
N MET A 125 -2.54 3.36 -10.09
CA MET A 125 -2.72 4.71 -9.59
C MET A 125 -3.89 5.37 -10.32
N VAL A 126 -4.80 5.99 -9.59
CA VAL A 126 -5.82 6.86 -10.18
C VAL A 126 -5.56 8.31 -9.81
N ALA A 127 -5.37 9.15 -10.83
CA ALA A 127 -5.25 10.60 -10.66
C ALA A 127 -6.63 11.24 -10.78
N VAL A 128 -7.14 11.77 -9.66
CA VAL A 128 -8.49 12.33 -9.55
C VAL A 128 -8.43 13.83 -9.30
N ASP A 129 -9.14 14.58 -10.12
CA ASP A 129 -9.46 15.95 -9.80
C ASP A 129 -10.84 15.98 -9.11
N VAL A 130 -10.81 16.04 -7.80
CA VAL A 130 -12.00 15.92 -6.95
C VAL A 130 -12.93 17.14 -7.04
N ASP A 131 -12.43 18.30 -7.48
CA ASP A 131 -13.19 19.54 -7.58
C ASP A 131 -13.57 19.90 -9.03
N GLY A 132 -12.73 19.55 -10.00
CA GLY A 132 -12.91 19.97 -11.39
C GLY A 132 -13.49 18.93 -12.34
N SER A 133 -13.70 17.69 -11.88
CA SER A 133 -14.24 16.62 -12.72
C SER A 133 -15.76 16.55 -12.63
N SER A 134 -16.42 16.38 -13.79
CA SER A 134 -17.87 16.16 -13.82
C SER A 134 -18.26 14.81 -13.20
N THR A 135 -19.45 14.72 -12.61
CA THR A 135 -19.96 13.48 -11.99
C THR A 135 -19.90 12.28 -12.94
N PRO A 136 -20.31 12.38 -14.24
CA PRO A 136 -20.19 11.25 -15.16
C PRO A 136 -18.76 10.78 -15.39
N LEU A 137 -17.79 11.70 -15.44
CA LEU A 137 -16.38 11.33 -15.58
C LEU A 137 -15.86 10.61 -14.32
N GLN A 138 -16.25 11.10 -13.15
CA GLN A 138 -15.87 10.44 -11.88
C GLN A 138 -16.43 9.03 -11.77
N GLU A 139 -17.65 8.79 -12.21
CA GLU A 139 -18.26 7.45 -12.21
C GLU A 139 -17.56 6.51 -13.19
N GLN A 140 -17.23 6.99 -14.38
CA GLN A 140 -16.49 6.20 -15.36
C GLN A 140 -15.06 5.89 -14.90
N LEU A 141 -14.40 6.83 -14.22
CA LEU A 141 -13.11 6.57 -13.58
C LEU A 141 -13.22 5.46 -12.54
N ARG A 142 -14.23 5.52 -11.66
CA ARG A 142 -14.46 4.46 -10.65
C ARG A 142 -14.70 3.11 -11.32
N GLU A 143 -15.52 3.06 -12.34
CA GLU A 143 -15.83 1.81 -13.04
C GLU A 143 -14.59 1.24 -13.77
N THR A 144 -13.80 2.10 -14.41
CA THR A 144 -12.54 1.68 -15.05
C THR A 144 -11.56 1.11 -14.05
N VAL A 145 -11.35 1.80 -12.93
CA VAL A 145 -10.49 1.31 -11.84
C VAL A 145 -11.02 0.00 -11.27
N ARG A 146 -12.32 -0.12 -11.05
CA ARG A 146 -12.96 -1.35 -10.57
C ARG A 146 -12.68 -2.53 -11.50
N ARG A 147 -12.81 -2.35 -12.80
CA ARG A 147 -12.53 -3.39 -13.81
C ARG A 147 -11.04 -3.80 -13.78
N LEU A 148 -10.14 -2.85 -13.75
CA LEU A 148 -8.70 -3.13 -13.67
C LEU A 148 -8.34 -3.92 -12.41
N LEU A 149 -8.89 -3.58 -11.25
CA LEU A 149 -8.65 -4.30 -10.01
C LEU A 149 -9.28 -5.69 -9.97
N LEU A 150 -10.32 -5.94 -10.75
CA LEU A 150 -10.92 -7.27 -10.92
C LEU A 150 -10.08 -8.18 -11.81
N THR A 151 -9.41 -7.63 -12.83
CA THR A 151 -8.50 -8.41 -13.70
C THR A 151 -7.20 -8.76 -12.98
N GLU A 152 -6.82 -7.98 -11.96
CA GLU A 152 -5.60 -8.22 -11.18
C GLU A 152 -5.89 -8.27 -9.68
N PRO A 153 -6.33 -9.43 -9.15
CA PRO A 153 -6.82 -9.55 -7.77
C PRO A 153 -5.82 -9.16 -6.68
N GLY A 154 -4.51 -9.18 -6.99
CA GLY A 154 -3.44 -8.75 -6.09
C GLY A 154 -3.12 -7.25 -6.13
N ALA A 155 -3.65 -6.50 -7.10
CA ALA A 155 -3.29 -5.10 -7.32
C ALA A 155 -3.63 -4.20 -6.13
N ARG A 156 -2.77 -3.19 -5.90
CA ARG A 156 -2.97 -2.11 -4.93
C ARG A 156 -3.46 -0.87 -5.65
N LEU A 157 -4.33 -0.12 -5.01
CA LEU A 157 -4.85 1.14 -5.53
C LEU A 157 -4.23 2.34 -4.81
N ALA A 158 -3.57 3.21 -5.55
CA ALA A 158 -3.11 4.51 -5.08
C ALA A 158 -4.02 5.62 -5.64
N CYS A 159 -4.77 6.28 -4.79
CA CYS A 159 -5.58 7.44 -5.18
C CYS A 159 -4.75 8.70 -5.00
N LEU A 160 -4.55 9.46 -6.07
CA LEU A 160 -3.76 10.67 -6.11
C LEU A 160 -4.62 11.88 -6.49
N CYS A 161 -4.47 12.96 -5.74
CA CYS A 161 -4.97 14.29 -6.09
C CYS A 161 -3.81 15.27 -6.12
N VAL A 162 -3.71 16.11 -7.15
CA VAL A 162 -2.70 17.16 -7.24
C VAL A 162 -3.36 18.52 -7.13
N MET A 163 -3.01 19.26 -6.10
CA MET A 163 -3.38 20.65 -5.89
C MET A 163 -2.39 21.54 -6.62
N ARG A 164 -2.86 22.38 -7.52
CA ARG A 164 -2.01 23.33 -8.23
C ARG A 164 -1.65 24.49 -7.32
N THR A 165 -0.37 24.74 -7.16
CA THR A 165 0.15 25.92 -6.48
C THR A 165 0.46 27.01 -7.48
N HIS A 166 0.14 28.27 -7.15
CA HIS A 166 0.48 29.42 -7.98
C HIS A 166 1.84 29.94 -7.58
N ARG A 167 2.71 30.25 -8.55
CA ARG A 167 4.07 30.76 -8.32
C ARG A 167 4.14 32.12 -7.64
N MET A 168 3.05 32.87 -7.59
CA MET A 168 2.94 34.19 -6.97
C MET A 168 1.71 34.23 -6.06
N GLY A 169 1.88 33.86 -4.83
CA GLY A 169 0.84 34.02 -3.83
C GLY A 169 1.16 33.19 -2.60
N MET A 170 0.81 33.67 -1.44
CA MET A 170 0.68 32.82 -0.27
C MET A 170 -0.52 31.93 -0.55
N ASP A 171 -0.28 30.71 -1.02
CA ASP A 171 -1.34 29.70 -1.11
C ASP A 171 -1.90 29.57 0.31
N GLU A 172 -3.18 29.94 0.48
CA GLU A 172 -3.85 29.82 1.76
C GLU A 172 -3.89 28.33 2.13
N LYS A 173 -3.01 27.95 3.05
CA LYS A 173 -2.96 26.58 3.59
C LYS A 173 -4.22 26.22 4.37
N VAL A 174 -5.02 27.24 4.69
CA VAL A 174 -6.21 27.15 5.53
C VAL A 174 -7.34 27.85 4.77
N ASP A 175 -8.50 27.22 4.70
CA ASP A 175 -9.69 27.83 4.07
C ASP A 175 -10.36 28.87 4.97
N ALA A 176 -11.40 29.53 4.47
CA ALA A 176 -12.16 30.54 5.22
C ALA A 176 -12.79 30.00 6.53
N SER A 177 -12.85 28.67 6.71
CA SER A 177 -13.35 28.00 7.90
C SER A 177 -12.24 27.58 8.88
N GLY A 178 -10.97 27.92 8.60
CA GLY A 178 -9.82 27.55 9.43
C GLY A 178 -9.35 26.10 9.23
N GLN A 179 -9.87 25.37 8.24
CA GLN A 179 -9.46 24.00 7.96
C GLN A 179 -8.36 23.93 6.90
N SER A 180 -7.41 23.01 7.10
CA SER A 180 -6.36 22.77 6.11
C SER A 180 -6.95 22.29 4.78
N VAL A 181 -6.64 23.01 3.71
CA VAL A 181 -7.06 22.65 2.34
C VAL A 181 -6.59 21.26 1.95
N HIS A 182 -5.39 20.88 2.37
CA HIS A 182 -4.82 19.55 2.16
C HIS A 182 -5.69 18.44 2.80
N VAL A 183 -6.10 18.62 4.06
CA VAL A 183 -6.97 17.67 4.78
C VAL A 183 -8.33 17.56 4.10
N LYS A 184 -8.90 18.67 3.65
CA LYS A 184 -10.16 18.70 2.93
C LYS A 184 -10.10 17.90 1.62
N GLN A 185 -9.02 18.08 0.86
CA GLN A 185 -8.80 17.29 -0.36
C GLN A 185 -8.62 15.80 -0.08
N LEU A 186 -7.90 15.46 0.98
CA LEU A 186 -7.73 14.07 1.41
C LEU A 186 -9.08 13.42 1.77
N VAL A 187 -9.95 14.13 2.48
CA VAL A 187 -11.29 13.65 2.84
C VAL A 187 -12.14 13.43 1.59
N LYS A 188 -12.14 14.38 0.65
CA LYS A 188 -12.84 14.24 -0.64
C LYS A 188 -12.35 13.03 -1.43
N LEU A 189 -11.03 12.83 -1.48
CA LEU A 189 -10.42 11.71 -2.18
C LEU A 189 -10.80 10.36 -1.54
N LYS A 190 -10.80 10.28 -0.22
CA LYS A 190 -11.30 9.11 0.51
C LYS A 190 -12.78 8.84 0.23
N HIS A 191 -13.59 9.88 0.22
CA HIS A 191 -15.02 9.76 -0.11
C HIS A 191 -15.22 9.27 -1.56
N TRP A 192 -14.43 9.78 -2.49
CA TRP A 192 -14.45 9.35 -3.89
C TRP A 192 -14.15 7.86 -4.06
N ALA A 193 -13.17 7.32 -3.34
CA ALA A 193 -12.75 5.92 -3.44
C ALA A 193 -13.65 4.93 -2.67
N ARG A 194 -14.48 5.42 -1.74
CA ARG A 194 -15.31 4.58 -0.86
C ARG A 194 -16.19 3.56 -1.60
N PRO A 195 -16.86 3.88 -2.73
CA PRO A 195 -17.64 2.91 -3.49
C PRO A 195 -16.79 1.74 -4.02
N ILE A 196 -15.56 2.03 -4.51
CA ILE A 196 -14.63 1.02 -5.02
C ILE A 196 -14.19 0.09 -3.90
N SER A 197 -13.75 0.67 -2.77
CA SER A 197 -13.32 -0.10 -1.59
C SER A 197 -14.40 -1.04 -1.07
N LYS A 198 -15.65 -0.55 -0.99
CA LYS A 198 -16.79 -1.37 -0.56
C LYS A 198 -17.13 -2.48 -1.56
N ALA A 199 -17.17 -2.17 -2.86
CA ALA A 199 -17.55 -3.14 -3.90
C ALA A 199 -16.54 -4.29 -4.02
N LEU A 200 -15.24 -3.98 -3.87
CA LEU A 200 -14.15 -4.96 -4.00
C LEU A 200 -13.64 -5.51 -2.66
N LYS A 201 -14.21 -5.06 -1.54
CA LYS A 201 -13.77 -5.43 -0.18
C LYS A 201 -12.25 -5.27 -0.02
N LEU A 202 -11.73 -4.13 -0.49
CA LEU A 202 -10.28 -3.88 -0.42
C LEU A 202 -9.85 -3.70 1.03
N ASP A 203 -8.82 -4.45 1.42
CA ASP A 203 -8.17 -4.29 2.72
C ASP A 203 -7.49 -2.94 2.81
N GLU A 204 -7.36 -2.39 4.02
CA GLU A 204 -6.72 -1.08 4.27
C GLU A 204 -5.28 -1.00 3.71
N GLY A 205 -4.55 -2.12 3.68
CA GLY A 205 -3.20 -2.19 3.11
C GLY A 205 -3.13 -2.14 1.58
N ARG A 206 -4.26 -2.29 0.89
CA ARG A 206 -4.33 -2.28 -0.59
C ARG A 206 -4.78 -0.94 -1.17
N LEU A 207 -5.17 0.00 -0.33
CA LEU A 207 -5.68 1.32 -0.74
C LEU A 207 -4.91 2.43 -0.03
N THR A 208 -4.30 3.32 -0.82
CA THR A 208 -3.55 4.47 -0.30
C THR A 208 -4.07 5.77 -0.88
N PHE A 209 -3.89 6.87 -0.16
CA PHE A 209 -4.36 8.20 -0.54
C PHE A 209 -3.23 9.21 -0.46
N HIS A 210 -3.07 9.98 -1.52
CA HIS A 210 -1.99 10.95 -1.66
C HIS A 210 -2.56 12.27 -2.18
N VAL A 211 -2.18 13.36 -1.52
CA VAL A 211 -2.46 14.72 -1.98
C VAL A 211 -1.11 15.40 -2.16
N LEU A 212 -0.83 15.85 -3.36
CA LEU A 212 0.40 16.55 -3.70
C LEU A 212 0.10 18.03 -3.99
N GLU A 213 1.05 18.88 -3.67
CA GLU A 213 1.04 20.28 -4.04
C GLU A 213 2.13 20.52 -5.08
N ALA A 214 1.75 20.98 -6.27
CA ALA A 214 2.71 21.23 -7.33
C ALA A 214 2.20 22.27 -8.33
N PRO A 215 3.11 23.07 -8.92
CA PRO A 215 2.75 24.03 -9.96
C PRO A 215 2.37 23.31 -11.27
N ASP A 216 2.97 22.17 -11.54
CA ASP A 216 2.69 21.32 -12.70
C ASP A 216 2.14 19.97 -12.28
N ALA A 217 0.85 19.75 -12.58
CA ALA A 217 0.17 18.53 -12.20
C ALA A 217 0.66 17.30 -13.00
N ALA A 218 1.05 17.47 -14.26
CA ALA A 218 1.52 16.35 -15.08
C ALA A 218 2.87 15.87 -14.58
N ALA A 219 3.81 16.77 -14.37
CA ALA A 219 5.13 16.45 -13.82
C ALA A 219 5.02 15.78 -12.43
N ALA A 220 4.12 16.25 -11.56
CA ALA A 220 3.89 15.65 -10.25
C ALA A 220 3.34 14.22 -10.33
N ILE A 221 2.41 13.95 -11.24
CA ILE A 221 1.84 12.62 -11.48
C ILE A 221 2.92 11.66 -11.98
N ILE A 222 3.70 12.08 -12.98
CA ILE A 222 4.77 11.27 -13.59
C ILE A 222 5.85 10.94 -12.56
N ASP A 223 6.31 11.93 -11.81
CA ASP A 223 7.34 11.78 -10.79
C ASP A 223 6.86 10.86 -9.63
N PHE A 224 5.61 11.04 -9.20
CA PHE A 224 5.01 10.14 -8.21
C PHE A 224 4.94 8.70 -8.74
N ALA A 225 4.50 8.50 -9.97
CA ALA A 225 4.41 7.18 -10.59
C ALA A 225 5.80 6.50 -10.65
N ARG A 226 6.83 7.23 -11.09
CA ARG A 226 8.19 6.74 -11.18
C ARG A 226 8.77 6.37 -9.83
N ARG A 227 8.68 7.25 -8.83
CA ARG A 227 9.23 7.02 -7.48
C ARG A 227 8.55 5.86 -6.75
N ASN A 228 7.26 5.66 -6.95
CA ASN A 228 6.51 4.60 -6.30
C ASN A 228 6.40 3.35 -7.16
N GLY A 229 6.96 3.39 -8.36
CA GLY A 229 6.96 2.30 -9.31
C GLY A 229 5.54 1.87 -9.64
N VAL A 230 4.68 2.79 -10.04
CA VAL A 230 3.32 2.54 -10.50
C VAL A 230 3.37 1.76 -11.82
N ASP A 231 2.51 0.76 -11.96
CA ASP A 231 2.45 -0.09 -13.14
C ASP A 231 1.37 0.39 -14.13
N HIS A 232 0.34 1.08 -13.61
CA HIS A 232 -0.76 1.58 -14.42
C HIS A 232 -1.34 2.88 -13.87
N ILE A 233 -1.41 3.92 -14.69
CA ILE A 233 -2.05 5.19 -14.36
C ILE A 233 -3.44 5.23 -15.00
N VAL A 234 -4.46 5.57 -14.20
CA VAL A 234 -5.82 5.87 -14.68
C VAL A 234 -6.11 7.34 -14.40
N MET A 235 -6.53 8.07 -15.40
CA MET A 235 -6.86 9.49 -15.26
C MET A 235 -7.99 9.94 -16.18
N GLY A 236 -8.64 11.04 -15.83
CA GLY A 236 -9.67 11.64 -16.66
C GLY A 236 -9.10 12.55 -17.75
N ALA A 237 -9.69 12.51 -18.93
CA ALA A 237 -9.52 13.56 -19.91
C ALA A 237 -10.44 14.74 -19.55
N ARG A 238 -9.88 15.89 -19.17
CA ARG A 238 -10.68 17.12 -19.09
C ARG A 238 -11.11 17.55 -20.49
N GLY A 239 -12.40 17.54 -20.74
CA GLY A 239 -12.96 18.02 -21.97
C GLY A 239 -14.16 18.92 -21.70
N ASN A 240 -13.92 20.16 -21.24
CA ASN A 240 -14.95 21.18 -21.17
C ASN A 240 -15.04 22.05 -22.45
N SER A 241 -14.22 21.77 -23.45
CA SER A 241 -14.27 22.50 -24.73
C SER A 241 -15.04 21.71 -25.78
N ALA A 242 -15.75 22.41 -26.68
CA ALA A 242 -16.45 21.85 -27.82
C ALA A 242 -15.57 20.99 -28.77
N LEU A 243 -14.25 21.01 -28.58
CA LEU A 243 -13.26 20.19 -29.25
C LEU A 243 -13.00 18.89 -28.46
N ARG A 244 -14.02 18.06 -28.29
CA ARG A 244 -13.94 16.71 -27.64
C ARG A 244 -12.92 15.74 -28.25
N ARG A 245 -12.19 16.16 -29.28
CA ARG A 245 -11.23 15.27 -30.01
C ARG A 245 -9.85 15.21 -29.38
N TYR A 246 -9.48 16.14 -28.50
CA TYR A 246 -8.12 16.23 -27.97
C TYR A 246 -8.04 15.83 -26.50
N LEU A 247 -6.92 15.23 -26.12
CA LEU A 247 -6.54 15.03 -24.73
C LEU A 247 -6.25 16.40 -24.11
N GLY A 248 -6.59 16.59 -22.82
CA GLY A 248 -6.17 17.78 -22.10
C GLY A 248 -4.65 17.86 -21.94
N SER A 249 -4.08 19.04 -21.68
CA SER A 249 -2.62 19.23 -21.54
C SER A 249 -1.99 18.26 -20.55
N VAL A 250 -2.57 18.08 -19.36
CA VAL A 250 -2.07 17.16 -18.33
C VAL A 250 -2.10 15.71 -18.82
N SER A 251 -3.21 15.24 -19.38
CA SER A 251 -3.33 13.87 -19.85
C SER A 251 -2.44 13.58 -21.06
N SER A 252 -2.28 14.56 -21.96
CA SER A 252 -1.35 14.40 -23.11
C SER A 252 0.10 14.26 -22.64
N GLN A 253 0.52 15.07 -21.69
CA GLN A 253 1.87 15.03 -21.15
C GLN A 253 2.13 13.72 -20.37
N VAL A 254 1.19 13.31 -19.50
CA VAL A 254 1.29 12.04 -18.76
C VAL A 254 1.40 10.85 -19.72
N VAL A 255 0.59 10.81 -20.78
CA VAL A 255 0.67 9.74 -21.80
C VAL A 255 2.00 9.73 -22.52
N ALA A 256 2.55 10.91 -22.83
CA ALA A 256 3.81 11.02 -23.58
C ALA A 256 5.06 10.69 -22.75
N GLU A 257 5.07 10.97 -21.45
CA GLU A 257 6.27 10.95 -20.63
C GLU A 257 6.27 9.84 -19.54
N SER A 258 5.17 9.09 -19.37
CA SER A 258 5.10 8.03 -18.35
C SER A 258 5.81 6.76 -18.82
N ASP A 259 6.52 6.12 -17.88
CA ASP A 259 7.24 4.85 -18.11
C ASP A 259 6.31 3.61 -17.91
N CYS A 260 5.02 3.81 -17.64
CA CYS A 260 4.05 2.76 -17.35
C CYS A 260 2.80 2.91 -18.23
N SER A 261 1.90 1.92 -18.16
CA SER A 261 0.61 1.97 -18.89
C SER A 261 -0.25 3.14 -18.42
N VAL A 262 -0.91 3.83 -19.35
CA VAL A 262 -1.80 4.96 -19.04
C VAL A 262 -3.16 4.74 -19.68
N THR A 263 -4.22 4.76 -18.87
CA THR A 263 -5.61 4.74 -19.33
C THR A 263 -6.23 6.11 -19.13
N VAL A 264 -6.64 6.74 -20.22
CA VAL A 264 -7.34 8.02 -20.19
C VAL A 264 -8.84 7.80 -20.38
N VAL A 265 -9.61 8.12 -19.35
CA VAL A 265 -11.07 7.96 -19.33
C VAL A 265 -11.75 9.25 -19.77
N ARG A 266 -12.74 9.13 -20.64
CA ARG A 266 -13.57 10.26 -21.09
C ARG A 266 -14.99 10.10 -20.58
N ALA A 267 -15.67 11.18 -20.24
CA ALA A 267 -17.08 11.13 -19.96
C ALA A 267 -17.85 10.68 -21.22
N ALA A 268 -18.77 9.73 -21.09
CA ALA A 268 -19.67 9.39 -22.19
C ALA A 268 -20.45 10.63 -22.61
N ALA A 269 -20.58 10.82 -23.91
CA ALA A 269 -21.55 11.83 -24.42
C ALA A 269 -22.95 11.37 -24.00
N PRO A 270 -23.83 12.27 -23.55
CA PRO A 270 -25.22 11.92 -23.38
C PRO A 270 -25.74 11.42 -24.75
N LEU A 271 -26.39 10.27 -24.73
CA LEU A 271 -27.03 9.74 -25.94
C LEU A 271 -27.99 10.82 -26.50
N PRO A 272 -27.91 11.15 -27.81
CA PRO A 272 -28.88 12.05 -28.41
C PRO A 272 -30.24 11.33 -28.35
N GLY A 273 -31.13 11.75 -27.43
CA GLY A 273 -32.46 11.16 -27.30
C GLY A 273 -33.12 11.15 -25.93
N SER A 274 -32.42 11.53 -24.86
CA SER A 274 -33.01 11.52 -23.49
C SER A 274 -33.49 12.91 -23.01
N ALA A 275 -33.56 13.89 -23.90
CA ALA A 275 -34.20 15.17 -23.60
C ALA A 275 -35.66 15.09 -24.03
N GLY A 276 -36.58 14.91 -23.09
CA GLY A 276 -38.00 15.22 -23.32
C GLY A 276 -38.94 14.01 -23.33
N VAL A 277 -39.21 13.43 -22.15
CA VAL A 277 -40.58 13.03 -21.84
C VAL A 277 -41.00 13.85 -20.63
N GLN A 278 -41.37 15.08 -20.88
CA GLN A 278 -42.33 15.78 -20.04
C GLN A 278 -43.66 15.08 -20.28
N SER A 279 -44.14 14.33 -19.31
CA SER A 279 -45.56 13.92 -19.27
C SER A 279 -46.42 15.16 -19.10
N PRO A 280 -47.42 15.42 -19.98
CA PRO A 280 -48.46 16.39 -19.67
C PRO A 280 -49.51 15.74 -18.79
N LEU A 281 -49.93 16.51 -17.79
CA LEU A 281 -51.09 16.48 -16.88
C LEU A 281 -50.74 16.17 -15.44
#